data_df0239a92b1f6ee47579c01432736e19
#
_entry.id   df0239a92b1f6ee47579c01432736e19
#
_cell.length_a   1.000
_cell.length_b   1.000
_cell.length_c   1.000
_cell.angle_alpha   90.00
_cell.angle_beta   90.00
_cell.angle_gamma   90.00
#
_symmetry.space_group_name_H-M   'P 1'
#
loop_
_entity.id
_entity.type
_entity.pdbx_description
1 polymer ?
#
loop_
_entity_poly.entity_id
_entity_poly.type
_entity_poly.pdbx_seq_one_letter_code
_entity_poly.pdbx_strand_id
1 'polypeptide(L)'
;MRVLPALWLLFAGFLPAWTMPARAQERIVRAGDTTLVIDVEGVDDAARRAMLQDWAEEAARALLTSARRFPLPRATVKIMPSDERDGSPVPWGQTQRRDGVSVLLYVRRDATLAELRADWTAVHEFSHLLHPWLGRDGRWMAEGLASYYQNVLRARAGLMPADEAWRRLDAGFGRGRRATDPGTPLFSARGRGATMRIYWAGAAYWLQADLALRARGSSLDAVLAAYARCCLSPATESSPLAFARALDQIDGQGLFERLYREAAAATAFPDLSAAYATLGLSKTADGLRLSRDDAPAQLRAAITHPTLRSRSEPAK
;
A
#
# COMPACT_ATOMS: atom_id res chain seq x y z
N MET A 1 -85.05 -21.18 -29.89
CA MET A 1 -83.90 -21.18 -28.99
C MET A 1 -82.65 -21.08 -29.83
N ARG A 2 -82.02 -19.91 -29.87
CA ARG A 2 -80.77 -19.68 -30.59
C ARG A 2 -79.67 -19.39 -29.53
N VAL A 3 -78.66 -20.25 -29.48
CA VAL A 3 -77.52 -20.12 -28.59
C VAL A 3 -76.45 -19.31 -29.32
N LEU A 4 -76.02 -18.17 -28.69
CA LEU A 4 -74.88 -17.32 -29.16
C LEU A 4 -73.55 -17.83 -28.53
N PRO A 5 -72.47 -17.95 -29.28
CA PRO A 5 -71.17 -18.28 -28.70
C PRO A 5 -70.49 -17.05 -28.07
N ALA A 6 -69.99 -17.22 -26.85
CA ALA A 6 -69.19 -16.23 -26.14
C ALA A 6 -67.80 -16.17 -26.74
N LEU A 7 -67.37 -14.95 -27.16
CA LEU A 7 -66.05 -14.64 -27.69
C LEU A 7 -65.11 -14.31 -26.51
N TRP A 8 -64.12 -15.14 -26.21
CA TRP A 8 -63.06 -14.87 -25.23
C TRP A 8 -61.93 -14.08 -25.88
N LEU A 9 -61.81 -12.81 -25.53
CA LEU A 9 -60.65 -11.98 -25.90
C LEU A 9 -59.50 -12.30 -24.95
N LEU A 10 -58.45 -12.95 -25.46
CA LEU A 10 -57.18 -13.12 -24.77
C LEU A 10 -56.40 -11.79 -24.81
N PHE A 11 -56.39 -11.11 -23.67
CA PHE A 11 -55.48 -9.98 -23.46
C PHE A 11 -54.05 -10.54 -23.19
N ALA A 12 -53.20 -10.52 -24.18
CA ALA A 12 -51.78 -10.76 -24.00
C ALA A 12 -51.15 -9.52 -23.32
N GLY A 13 -51.02 -9.58 -21.99
CA GLY A 13 -50.31 -8.54 -21.23
C GLY A 13 -48.84 -8.53 -21.56
N PHE A 14 -48.37 -7.48 -22.24
CA PHE A 14 -46.95 -7.15 -22.37
C PHE A 14 -46.46 -6.72 -20.99
N LEU A 15 -45.76 -7.60 -20.27
CA LEU A 15 -44.96 -7.21 -19.11
C LEU A 15 -43.73 -6.52 -19.62
N PRO A 16 -43.44 -5.27 -19.20
CA PRO A 16 -42.16 -4.63 -19.52
C PRO A 16 -41.04 -5.44 -18.90
N ALA A 17 -40.11 -5.91 -19.74
CA ALA A 17 -38.87 -6.50 -19.26
C ALA A 17 -38.10 -5.45 -18.49
N TRP A 18 -38.09 -5.55 -17.19
CA TRP A 18 -37.22 -4.76 -16.33
C TRP A 18 -35.78 -5.18 -16.65
N THR A 19 -35.10 -4.41 -17.49
CA THR A 19 -33.66 -4.54 -17.68
C THR A 19 -33.01 -4.15 -16.36
N MET A 20 -32.59 -5.16 -15.59
CA MET A 20 -31.69 -4.90 -14.46
C MET A 20 -30.48 -4.13 -15.01
N PRO A 21 -30.06 -3.02 -14.36
CA PRO A 21 -28.86 -2.34 -14.76
C PRO A 21 -27.72 -3.36 -14.76
N ALA A 22 -27.01 -3.45 -15.87
CA ALA A 22 -25.83 -4.31 -15.98
C ALA A 22 -24.92 -4.01 -14.77
N ARG A 23 -24.75 -4.98 -13.89
CA ARG A 23 -23.81 -4.86 -12.77
C ARG A 23 -22.49 -4.39 -13.37
N ALA A 24 -21.97 -3.28 -12.86
CA ALA A 24 -20.67 -2.78 -13.28
C ALA A 24 -19.69 -3.96 -13.21
N GLN A 25 -19.02 -4.27 -14.33
CA GLN A 25 -18.19 -5.45 -14.44
C GLN A 25 -16.97 -5.29 -13.53
N GLU A 26 -16.94 -6.03 -12.43
CA GLU A 26 -15.77 -6.10 -11.54
C GLU A 26 -14.56 -6.61 -12.32
N ARG A 27 -13.38 -6.04 -12.06
CA ARG A 27 -12.12 -6.57 -12.59
C ARG A 27 -11.47 -7.46 -11.54
N ILE A 28 -11.11 -8.68 -11.92
CA ILE A 28 -10.46 -9.65 -11.05
C ILE A 28 -8.99 -9.76 -11.41
N VAL A 29 -8.11 -9.42 -10.48
CA VAL A 29 -6.66 -9.52 -10.60
C VAL A 29 -6.18 -10.70 -9.75
N ARG A 30 -5.53 -11.68 -10.38
CA ARG A 30 -5.00 -12.88 -9.71
C ARG A 30 -3.49 -12.86 -9.66
N ALA A 31 -2.94 -13.35 -8.54
CA ALA A 31 -1.52 -13.60 -8.36
C ALA A 31 -1.35 -14.87 -7.51
N GLY A 32 -1.02 -15.99 -8.15
CA GLY A 32 -1.05 -17.31 -7.53
C GLY A 32 -2.47 -17.65 -7.06
N ASP A 33 -2.58 -18.04 -5.80
CA ASP A 33 -3.84 -18.38 -5.12
C ASP A 33 -4.58 -17.18 -4.50
N THR A 34 -4.10 -15.96 -4.74
CA THR A 34 -4.65 -14.73 -4.16
C THR A 34 -5.34 -13.86 -5.20
N THR A 35 -6.34 -13.10 -4.76
CA THR A 35 -7.23 -12.34 -5.64
C THR A 35 -7.49 -10.93 -5.09
N LEU A 36 -7.39 -9.93 -5.96
CA LEU A 36 -7.98 -8.61 -5.76
C LEU A 36 -9.17 -8.43 -6.70
N VAL A 37 -10.27 -7.90 -6.19
CA VAL A 37 -11.45 -7.55 -6.96
C VAL A 37 -11.54 -6.03 -7.00
N ILE A 38 -11.47 -5.45 -8.19
CA ILE A 38 -11.56 -4.00 -8.39
C ILE A 38 -12.97 -3.68 -8.86
N ASP A 39 -13.67 -2.91 -8.04
CA ASP A 39 -15.02 -2.41 -8.27
C ASP A 39 -14.99 -0.87 -8.40
N VAL A 40 -15.59 -0.35 -9.46
CA VAL A 40 -15.71 1.09 -9.72
C VAL A 40 -17.16 1.49 -9.60
N GLU A 41 -17.49 2.16 -8.52
CA GLU A 41 -18.85 2.59 -8.18
C GLU A 41 -19.11 4.03 -8.66
N GLY A 42 -20.34 4.35 -9.08
CA GLY A 42 -20.76 5.72 -9.40
C GLY A 42 -20.08 6.35 -10.63
N VAL A 43 -19.60 5.53 -11.56
CA VAL A 43 -19.02 5.95 -12.84
C VAL A 43 -19.77 5.26 -13.97
N ASP A 44 -20.60 6.00 -14.71
CA ASP A 44 -21.43 5.46 -15.79
C ASP A 44 -20.65 5.27 -17.09
N ASP A 45 -19.69 6.15 -17.36
CA ASP A 45 -18.85 6.09 -18.55
C ASP A 45 -17.95 4.84 -18.53
N ALA A 46 -18.14 3.96 -19.52
CA ALA A 46 -17.45 2.69 -19.59
C ALA A 46 -15.94 2.84 -19.85
N ALA A 47 -15.53 3.83 -20.64
CA ALA A 47 -14.11 4.07 -20.92
C ALA A 47 -13.40 4.61 -19.67
N ARG A 48 -14.05 5.52 -18.95
CA ARG A 48 -13.55 6.01 -17.64
C ARG A 48 -13.43 4.89 -16.62
N ARG A 49 -14.44 4.04 -16.51
CA ARG A 49 -14.42 2.88 -15.62
C ARG A 49 -13.25 1.94 -15.95
N ALA A 50 -13.08 1.60 -17.22
CA ALA A 50 -11.98 0.74 -17.66
C ALA A 50 -10.62 1.35 -17.33
N MET A 51 -10.42 2.65 -17.58
CA MET A 51 -9.20 3.38 -17.26
C MET A 51 -8.89 3.35 -15.75
N LEU A 52 -9.90 3.53 -14.88
CA LEU A 52 -9.73 3.46 -13.43
C LEU A 52 -9.39 2.04 -12.97
N GLN A 53 -9.98 1.00 -13.59
CA GLN A 53 -9.65 -0.39 -13.31
C GLN A 53 -8.20 -0.72 -13.74
N ASP A 54 -7.77 -0.26 -14.92
CA ASP A 54 -6.40 -0.44 -15.40
C ASP A 54 -5.38 0.21 -14.47
N TRP A 55 -5.64 1.46 -14.07
CA TRP A 55 -4.78 2.17 -13.10
C TRP A 55 -4.71 1.47 -11.75
N ALA A 56 -5.84 1.04 -11.18
CA ALA A 56 -5.85 0.37 -9.90
C ALA A 56 -5.16 -1.00 -9.96
N GLU A 57 -5.31 -1.73 -11.07
CA GLU A 57 -4.57 -2.97 -11.31
C GLU A 57 -3.06 -2.71 -11.40
N GLU A 58 -2.62 -1.68 -12.12
CA GLU A 58 -1.22 -1.28 -12.22
C GLU A 58 -0.63 -0.95 -10.84
N ALA A 59 -1.36 -0.15 -10.03
CA ALA A 59 -0.96 0.18 -8.67
C ALA A 59 -0.95 -1.05 -7.73
N ALA A 60 -1.92 -1.94 -7.83
CA ALA A 60 -1.97 -3.18 -7.05
C ALA A 60 -0.83 -4.14 -7.40
N ARG A 61 -0.45 -4.22 -8.68
CA ARG A 61 0.68 -5.03 -9.11
C ARG A 61 2.02 -4.56 -8.55
N ALA A 62 2.14 -3.30 -8.10
CA ALA A 62 3.33 -2.84 -7.39
C ALA A 62 3.59 -3.68 -6.12
N LEU A 63 2.55 -4.17 -5.41
CA LEU A 63 2.70 -5.08 -4.29
C LEU A 63 3.41 -6.39 -4.66
N LEU A 64 3.20 -6.89 -5.88
CA LEU A 64 3.78 -8.14 -6.34
C LEU A 64 5.30 -8.06 -6.51
N THR A 65 5.86 -6.86 -6.46
CA THR A 65 7.31 -6.66 -6.45
C THR A 65 7.94 -6.98 -5.09
N SER A 66 7.17 -7.01 -4.00
CA SER A 66 7.62 -7.46 -2.67
C SER A 66 7.38 -8.95 -2.43
N ALA A 67 6.33 -9.51 -3.05
CA ALA A 67 6.00 -10.92 -2.98
C ALA A 67 5.25 -11.31 -4.27
N ARG A 68 5.42 -12.54 -4.75
CA ARG A 68 4.77 -12.99 -6.00
C ARG A 68 3.26 -13.24 -5.88
N ARG A 69 2.67 -12.89 -4.76
CA ARG A 69 1.25 -13.03 -4.44
C ARG A 69 0.78 -11.81 -3.66
N PHE A 70 -0.50 -11.55 -3.65
CA PHE A 70 -1.07 -10.57 -2.74
C PHE A 70 -0.99 -11.07 -1.29
N PRO A 71 -0.86 -10.18 -0.30
CA PRO A 71 -0.68 -10.57 1.10
C PRO A 71 -1.84 -11.36 1.69
N LEU A 72 -3.05 -11.14 1.18
CA LEU A 72 -4.28 -11.76 1.64
C LEU A 72 -4.88 -12.66 0.56
N PRO A 73 -5.64 -13.72 0.92
CA PRO A 73 -6.30 -14.58 -0.06
C PRO A 73 -7.27 -13.80 -0.97
N ARG A 74 -7.98 -12.84 -0.40
CA ARG A 74 -8.89 -11.95 -1.13
C ARG A 74 -8.95 -10.58 -0.46
N ALA A 75 -8.97 -9.53 -1.28
CA ALA A 75 -9.33 -8.17 -0.88
C ALA A 75 -10.13 -7.49 -2.01
N THR A 76 -10.92 -6.48 -1.65
CA THR A 76 -11.68 -5.68 -2.61
C THR A 76 -11.08 -4.29 -2.70
N VAL A 77 -11.00 -3.75 -3.90
CA VAL A 77 -10.64 -2.35 -4.16
C VAL A 77 -11.89 -1.64 -4.64
N LYS A 78 -12.34 -0.64 -3.92
CA LYS A 78 -13.50 0.18 -4.28
C LYS A 78 -13.04 1.55 -4.71
N ILE A 79 -13.38 1.93 -5.92
CA ILE A 79 -13.06 3.24 -6.48
C ILE A 79 -14.36 4.03 -6.61
N MET A 80 -14.40 5.17 -5.95
CA MET A 80 -15.57 6.06 -5.92
C MET A 80 -15.18 7.45 -6.42
N PRO A 81 -16.06 8.12 -7.17
CA PRO A 81 -15.81 9.49 -7.60
C PRO A 81 -15.82 10.45 -6.41
N SER A 82 -14.93 11.44 -6.44
CA SER A 82 -14.90 12.57 -5.52
C SER A 82 -15.13 13.89 -6.27
N ASP A 83 -15.90 14.76 -5.67
CA ASP A 83 -16.13 16.13 -6.14
C ASP A 83 -15.16 17.13 -5.49
N GLU A 84 -14.25 16.68 -4.62
CA GLU A 84 -13.21 17.51 -4.04
C GLU A 84 -12.29 18.07 -5.13
N ARG A 85 -11.89 19.33 -4.96
CA ARG A 85 -11.08 20.09 -5.93
C ARG A 85 -9.80 20.64 -5.30
N ASP A 86 -9.18 19.86 -4.41
CA ASP A 86 -7.97 20.28 -3.70
C ASP A 86 -6.67 20.16 -4.51
N GLY A 87 -6.79 19.72 -5.77
CA GLY A 87 -5.66 19.46 -6.66
C GLY A 87 -5.11 18.04 -6.60
N SER A 88 -5.42 17.22 -5.56
CA SER A 88 -5.04 15.81 -5.53
C SER A 88 -5.94 14.99 -6.46
N PRO A 89 -5.37 14.12 -7.33
CA PRO A 89 -6.17 13.21 -8.15
C PRO A 89 -6.87 12.12 -7.32
N VAL A 90 -6.31 11.77 -6.15
CA VAL A 90 -6.89 10.85 -5.16
C VAL A 90 -6.92 11.56 -3.81
N PRO A 91 -7.95 12.41 -3.56
CA PRO A 91 -8.00 13.24 -2.35
C PRO A 91 -8.10 12.42 -1.06
N TRP A 92 -8.58 11.18 -1.15
CA TRP A 92 -8.69 10.32 0.03
C TRP A 92 -8.58 8.83 -0.32
N GLY A 93 -7.87 8.09 0.51
CA GLY A 93 -7.78 6.64 0.51
C GLY A 93 -7.91 6.07 1.92
N GLN A 94 -8.36 4.83 2.04
CA GLN A 94 -8.42 4.12 3.31
C GLN A 94 -8.47 2.61 3.09
N THR A 95 -7.64 1.87 3.82
CA THR A 95 -7.77 0.41 3.94
C THR A 95 -8.62 0.06 5.15
N GLN A 96 -9.73 -0.63 4.93
CA GLN A 96 -10.69 -1.05 5.95
C GLN A 96 -10.66 -2.56 6.15
N ARG A 97 -10.95 -3.00 7.39
CA ARG A 97 -11.00 -4.42 7.79
C ARG A 97 -12.31 -4.77 8.50
N ARG A 98 -13.42 -4.26 7.95
CA ARG A 98 -14.78 -4.62 8.38
C ARG A 98 -15.40 -5.47 7.28
N ASP A 99 -15.98 -6.60 7.64
CA ASP A 99 -16.63 -7.53 6.69
C ASP A 99 -15.70 -7.97 5.54
N GLY A 100 -14.45 -8.28 5.90
CA GLY A 100 -13.35 -8.53 4.99
C GLY A 100 -12.36 -7.36 4.90
N VAL A 101 -11.54 -7.35 3.84
CA VAL A 101 -10.57 -6.27 3.63
C VAL A 101 -10.90 -5.52 2.35
N SER A 102 -11.06 -4.21 2.48
CA SER A 102 -11.34 -3.31 1.36
C SER A 102 -10.34 -2.14 1.35
N VAL A 103 -9.84 -1.83 0.17
CA VAL A 103 -9.10 -0.60 -0.12
C VAL A 103 -10.07 0.36 -0.79
N LEU A 104 -10.37 1.49 -0.15
CA LEU A 104 -11.24 2.52 -0.66
C LEU A 104 -10.39 3.63 -1.26
N LEU A 105 -10.71 4.06 -2.49
CA LEU A 105 -10.02 5.14 -3.20
C LEU A 105 -11.08 6.12 -3.73
N TYR A 106 -11.04 7.35 -3.23
CA TYR A 106 -11.87 8.44 -3.76
C TYR A 106 -11.06 9.18 -4.82
N VAL A 107 -11.56 9.16 -6.05
CA VAL A 107 -10.84 9.67 -7.21
C VAL A 107 -11.58 10.88 -7.78
N ARG A 108 -10.85 11.97 -7.97
CA ARG A 108 -11.38 13.19 -8.61
C ARG A 108 -11.96 12.84 -9.99
N ARG A 109 -13.18 13.32 -10.28
CA ARG A 109 -13.93 12.95 -11.50
C ARG A 109 -13.17 13.24 -12.79
N ASP A 110 -12.38 14.28 -12.82
CA ASP A 110 -11.61 14.74 -13.98
C ASP A 110 -10.13 14.33 -13.95
N ALA A 111 -9.69 13.58 -12.93
CA ALA A 111 -8.29 13.14 -12.82
C ALA A 111 -7.87 12.32 -14.06
N THR A 112 -6.80 12.73 -14.70
CA THR A 112 -6.22 12.03 -15.85
C THR A 112 -5.44 10.79 -15.40
N LEU A 113 -5.22 9.85 -16.31
CA LEU A 113 -4.38 8.67 -16.03
C LEU A 113 -2.96 9.06 -15.63
N ALA A 114 -2.39 10.12 -16.23
CA ALA A 114 -1.06 10.62 -15.88
C ALA A 114 -0.99 11.14 -14.45
N GLU A 115 -1.99 11.90 -13.99
CA GLU A 115 -2.10 12.36 -12.60
C GLU A 115 -2.26 11.19 -11.64
N LEU A 116 -3.11 10.22 -11.96
CA LEU A 116 -3.32 9.02 -11.14
C LEU A 116 -2.05 8.17 -10.99
N ARG A 117 -1.27 8.00 -12.06
CA ARG A 117 0.03 7.32 -12.02
C ARG A 117 1.07 8.09 -11.20
N ALA A 118 1.02 9.41 -11.23
CA ALA A 118 1.91 10.28 -10.44
C ALA A 118 1.53 10.32 -8.96
N ASP A 119 0.30 9.96 -8.61
CA ASP A 119 -0.19 9.93 -7.23
C ASP A 119 0.35 8.74 -6.44
N TRP A 120 0.46 8.90 -5.13
CA TRP A 120 1.03 7.90 -4.22
C TRP A 120 -0.03 7.09 -3.45
N THR A 121 -1.25 7.61 -3.35
CA THR A 121 -2.28 7.15 -2.42
C THR A 121 -2.65 5.68 -2.64
N ALA A 122 -2.85 5.25 -3.88
CA ALA A 122 -3.24 3.87 -4.15
C ALA A 122 -2.19 2.86 -3.67
N VAL A 123 -0.91 3.07 -3.96
CA VAL A 123 0.16 2.16 -3.52
C VAL A 123 0.37 2.22 -2.01
N HIS A 124 0.15 3.38 -1.38
CA HIS A 124 0.13 3.52 0.08
C HIS A 124 -0.97 2.64 0.70
N GLU A 125 -2.20 2.78 0.22
CA GLU A 125 -3.33 2.00 0.73
C GLU A 125 -3.16 0.49 0.48
N PHE A 126 -2.67 0.09 -0.68
CA PHE A 126 -2.34 -1.31 -0.93
C PHE A 126 -1.26 -1.84 0.00
N SER A 127 -0.30 -1.00 0.43
CA SER A 127 0.75 -1.42 1.36
C SER A 127 0.20 -1.78 2.74
N HIS A 128 -0.95 -1.24 3.14
CA HIS A 128 -1.63 -1.66 4.37
C HIS A 128 -2.14 -3.12 4.33
N LEU A 129 -2.19 -3.76 3.17
CA LEU A 129 -2.49 -5.19 3.09
C LEU A 129 -1.39 -6.07 3.66
N LEU A 130 -0.15 -5.55 3.84
CA LEU A 130 1.03 -6.29 4.29
C LEU A 130 1.10 -6.51 5.81
N HIS A 131 0.22 -5.90 6.60
CA HIS A 131 0.23 -5.98 8.06
C HIS A 131 -1.19 -6.21 8.61
N PRO A 132 -1.35 -6.73 9.85
CA PRO A 132 -2.65 -6.85 10.50
C PRO A 132 -3.20 -5.48 10.92
N TRP A 133 -4.43 -5.43 11.43
CA TRP A 133 -4.89 -4.25 12.14
C TRP A 133 -4.09 -4.08 13.43
N LEU A 134 -3.39 -2.94 13.56
CA LEU A 134 -2.48 -2.66 14.68
C LEU A 134 -3.08 -1.73 15.74
N GLY A 135 -4.35 -1.38 15.61
CA GLY A 135 -5.01 -0.45 16.50
C GLY A 135 -4.45 0.97 16.44
N ARG A 136 -4.90 1.80 17.38
CA ARG A 136 -4.46 3.21 17.45
C ARG A 136 -2.99 3.34 17.86
N ASP A 137 -2.52 2.46 18.73
CA ASP A 137 -1.16 2.49 19.26
C ASP A 137 -0.12 2.04 18.24
N GLY A 138 -0.55 1.22 17.27
CA GLY A 138 0.28 0.76 16.17
C GLY A 138 0.20 1.62 14.91
N ARG A 139 -0.56 2.73 14.93
CA ARG A 139 -0.74 3.58 13.75
C ARG A 139 0.59 4.01 13.14
N TRP A 140 1.59 4.36 13.94
CA TRP A 140 2.90 4.77 13.44
C TRP A 140 3.65 3.65 12.70
N MET A 141 3.47 2.38 13.12
CA MET A 141 4.03 1.23 12.38
C MET A 141 3.27 1.01 11.07
N ALA A 142 1.95 1.03 11.11
CA ALA A 142 1.09 0.81 9.94
C ALA A 142 1.32 1.88 8.87
N GLU A 143 1.14 3.15 9.23
CA GLU A 143 1.36 4.29 8.33
C GLU A 143 2.83 4.40 7.88
N GLY A 144 3.75 4.04 8.77
CA GLY A 144 5.17 4.00 8.46
C GLY A 144 5.51 2.98 7.38
N LEU A 145 4.97 1.77 7.47
CA LEU A 145 5.16 0.74 6.44
C LEU A 145 4.62 1.20 5.09
N ALA A 146 3.41 1.72 5.09
CA ALA A 146 2.79 2.23 3.88
C ALA A 146 3.57 3.42 3.29
N SER A 147 4.08 4.36 4.13
CA SER A 147 4.90 5.49 3.68
C SER A 147 6.27 5.08 3.14
N TYR A 148 6.87 4.02 3.68
CA TYR A 148 8.10 3.44 3.14
C TYR A 148 7.82 2.78 1.79
N TYR A 149 6.88 1.87 1.75
CA TYR A 149 6.59 1.08 0.56
C TYR A 149 5.93 1.88 -0.57
N GLN A 150 5.15 2.92 -0.30
CA GLN A 150 4.60 3.76 -1.37
C GLN A 150 5.68 4.31 -2.32
N ASN A 151 6.89 4.57 -1.81
CA ASN A 151 8.00 5.04 -2.62
C ASN A 151 8.80 3.88 -3.23
N VAL A 152 9.12 2.87 -2.42
CA VAL A 152 9.92 1.70 -2.85
C VAL A 152 9.17 0.89 -3.92
N LEU A 153 7.90 0.55 -3.67
CA LEU A 153 7.13 -0.29 -4.60
C LEU A 153 6.80 0.44 -5.90
N ARG A 154 6.57 1.77 -5.86
CA ARG A 154 6.37 2.56 -7.07
C ARG A 154 7.62 2.60 -7.93
N ALA A 155 8.81 2.72 -7.33
CA ALA A 155 10.06 2.63 -8.07
C ALA A 155 10.24 1.24 -8.70
N ARG A 156 10.01 0.17 -7.95
CA ARG A 156 10.10 -1.21 -8.45
C ARG A 156 9.14 -1.51 -9.59
N ALA A 157 7.95 -0.94 -9.53
CA ALA A 157 6.92 -1.09 -10.56
C ALA A 157 7.14 -0.17 -11.78
N GLY A 158 8.18 0.67 -11.78
CA GLY A 158 8.45 1.61 -12.88
C GLY A 158 7.50 2.82 -12.91
N LEU A 159 6.73 3.04 -11.83
CA LEU A 159 5.81 4.18 -11.70
C LEU A 159 6.54 5.48 -11.33
N MET A 160 7.81 5.38 -10.93
CA MET A 160 8.71 6.51 -10.76
C MET A 160 10.17 6.07 -10.86
N PRO A 161 11.12 6.99 -11.15
CA PRO A 161 12.55 6.69 -11.08
C PRO A 161 13.00 6.31 -9.67
N ALA A 162 13.96 5.36 -9.56
CA ALA A 162 14.49 4.92 -8.27
C ALA A 162 15.10 6.08 -7.45
N ASP A 163 15.84 6.96 -8.10
CA ASP A 163 16.44 8.14 -7.44
C ASP A 163 15.35 9.08 -6.86
N GLU A 164 14.23 9.21 -7.54
CA GLU A 164 13.09 10.00 -7.05
C GLU A 164 12.47 9.37 -5.81
N ALA A 165 12.40 8.04 -5.73
CA ALA A 165 11.94 7.37 -4.52
C ALA A 165 12.80 7.74 -3.30
N TRP A 166 14.12 7.77 -3.45
CA TRP A 166 15.04 8.19 -2.38
C TRP A 166 14.87 9.67 -2.01
N ARG A 167 14.70 10.56 -3.00
CA ARG A 167 14.42 11.98 -2.72
C ARG A 167 13.09 12.16 -1.98
N ARG A 168 12.06 11.43 -2.33
CA ARG A 168 10.75 11.48 -1.65
C ARG A 168 10.82 10.94 -0.23
N LEU A 169 11.58 9.88 0.02
CA LEU A 169 11.84 9.36 1.36
C LEU A 169 12.58 10.43 2.21
N ASP A 170 13.65 11.04 1.70
CA ASP A 170 14.38 12.10 2.41
C ASP A 170 13.48 13.30 2.71
N ALA A 171 12.73 13.77 1.74
CA ALA A 171 11.78 14.87 1.93
C ALA A 171 10.72 14.53 2.98
N GLY A 172 10.26 13.27 2.98
CA GLY A 172 9.35 12.74 3.99
C GLY A 172 9.95 12.73 5.39
N PHE A 173 11.16 12.21 5.55
CA PHE A 173 11.88 12.26 6.82
C PHE A 173 12.08 13.69 7.31
N GLY A 174 12.34 14.64 6.39
CA GLY A 174 12.37 16.05 6.70
C GLY A 174 11.06 16.60 7.26
N ARG A 175 9.92 16.22 6.67
CA ARG A 175 8.58 16.57 7.17
C ARG A 175 8.32 15.98 8.56
N GLY A 176 8.65 14.70 8.75
CA GLY A 176 8.53 14.02 10.03
C GLY A 176 9.35 14.69 11.13
N ARG A 177 10.59 15.06 10.83
CA ARG A 177 11.48 15.76 11.77
C ARG A 177 10.89 17.13 12.18
N ARG A 178 10.40 17.91 11.23
CA ARG A 178 9.77 19.20 11.53
C ARG A 178 8.47 19.09 12.35
N ALA A 179 7.75 17.99 12.20
CA ALA A 179 6.51 17.72 12.93
C ALA A 179 6.75 16.98 14.25
N THR A 180 8.01 16.76 14.64
CA THR A 180 8.33 16.10 15.91
C THR A 180 8.28 17.13 17.03
N ASP A 181 7.35 16.88 17.98
CA ASP A 181 7.26 17.63 19.22
C ASP A 181 8.18 16.96 20.26
N PRO A 182 9.24 17.66 20.70
CA PRO A 182 10.16 17.14 21.71
C PRO A 182 9.42 16.82 23.03
N GLY A 183 9.77 15.68 23.63
CA GLY A 183 9.17 15.25 24.91
C GLY A 183 7.97 14.31 24.76
N THR A 184 7.29 14.25 23.62
CA THR A 184 6.20 13.30 23.38
C THR A 184 6.75 12.00 22.77
N PRO A 185 6.61 10.82 23.43
CA PRO A 185 7.00 9.54 22.83
C PRO A 185 6.20 9.22 21.56
N LEU A 186 6.83 8.54 20.58
CA LEU A 186 6.17 8.25 19.31
C LEU A 186 4.91 7.41 19.46
N PHE A 187 4.91 6.43 20.40
CA PHE A 187 3.74 5.59 20.63
C PHE A 187 2.52 6.36 21.14
N SER A 188 2.72 7.53 21.74
CA SER A 188 1.65 8.41 22.23
C SER A 188 1.32 9.57 21.31
N ALA A 189 2.03 9.72 20.19
CA ALA A 189 1.77 10.77 19.22
C ALA A 189 0.36 10.64 18.62
N ARG A 190 -0.44 11.70 18.69
CA ARG A 190 -1.86 11.71 18.28
C ARG A 190 -2.23 13.04 17.62
N GLY A 191 -3.37 13.03 16.93
CA GLY A 191 -3.95 14.21 16.32
C GLY A 191 -3.30 14.59 14.97
N ARG A 192 -3.88 15.62 14.33
CA ARG A 192 -3.46 16.06 13.00
C ARG A 192 -2.05 16.63 12.96
N GLY A 193 -1.64 17.35 14.03
CA GLY A 193 -0.28 17.91 14.15
C GLY A 193 0.83 16.85 14.15
N ALA A 194 0.55 15.65 14.68
CA ALA A 194 1.51 14.56 14.74
C ALA A 194 1.54 13.67 13.47
N THR A 195 0.65 13.88 12.51
CA THR A 195 0.50 13.00 11.34
C THR A 195 1.82 12.79 10.60
N MET A 196 2.52 13.86 10.24
CA MET A 196 3.79 13.74 9.51
C MET A 196 4.88 13.02 10.32
N ARG A 197 4.90 13.21 11.66
CA ARG A 197 5.80 12.45 12.53
C ARG A 197 5.45 10.96 12.54
N ILE A 198 4.16 10.62 12.71
CA ILE A 198 3.66 9.24 12.71
C ILE A 198 4.07 8.50 11.44
N TYR A 199 3.83 9.09 10.29
CA TYR A 199 4.13 8.52 8.98
C TYR A 199 5.64 8.32 8.77
N TRP A 200 6.42 9.35 9.02
CA TRP A 200 7.82 9.35 8.61
C TRP A 200 8.79 8.82 9.66
N ALA A 201 8.48 8.91 10.96
CA ALA A 201 9.24 8.17 11.97
C ALA A 201 8.97 6.66 11.85
N GLY A 202 7.72 6.28 11.54
CA GLY A 202 7.41 4.90 11.21
C GLY A 202 8.13 4.41 9.95
N ALA A 203 8.19 5.21 8.88
CA ALA A 203 8.95 4.85 7.67
C ALA A 203 10.47 4.72 7.96
N ALA A 204 11.02 5.55 8.85
CA ALA A 204 12.41 5.44 9.31
C ALA A 204 12.67 4.11 10.04
N TYR A 205 11.75 3.68 10.92
CA TYR A 205 11.80 2.36 11.56
C TYR A 205 11.89 1.23 10.53
N TRP A 206 11.03 1.25 9.50
CA TRP A 206 11.02 0.20 8.49
C TRP A 206 12.24 0.22 7.58
N LEU A 207 12.75 1.41 7.24
CA LEU A 207 14.04 1.53 6.52
C LEU A 207 15.19 0.93 7.35
N GLN A 208 15.29 1.25 8.64
CA GLN A 208 16.33 0.70 9.52
C GLN A 208 16.21 -0.83 9.64
N ALA A 209 14.98 -1.36 9.75
CA ALA A 209 14.74 -2.80 9.76
C ALA A 209 15.17 -3.47 8.44
N ASP A 210 14.80 -2.90 7.28
CA ASP A 210 15.18 -3.45 5.97
C ASP A 210 16.71 -3.46 5.77
N LEU A 211 17.39 -2.38 6.17
CA LEU A 211 18.86 -2.30 6.12
C LEU A 211 19.53 -3.35 7.01
N ALA A 212 19.04 -3.53 8.23
CA ALA A 212 19.56 -4.53 9.15
C ALA A 212 19.36 -5.97 8.64
N LEU A 213 18.22 -6.24 8.00
CA LEU A 213 17.94 -7.52 7.34
C LEU A 213 18.88 -7.75 6.15
N ARG A 214 19.06 -6.74 5.31
CA ARG A 214 19.93 -6.83 4.12
C ARG A 214 21.40 -7.04 4.48
N ALA A 215 21.86 -6.45 5.56
CA ALA A 215 23.21 -6.70 6.08
C ALA A 215 23.46 -8.18 6.46
N ARG A 216 22.39 -8.99 6.60
CA ARG A 216 22.43 -10.41 6.93
C ARG A 216 21.96 -11.31 5.77
N GLY A 217 21.82 -10.74 4.55
CA GLY A 217 21.38 -11.49 3.38
C GLY A 217 19.86 -11.76 3.32
N SER A 218 19.05 -11.12 4.16
CA SER A 218 17.59 -11.16 4.14
C SER A 218 16.99 -9.85 3.61
N SER A 219 15.69 -9.63 3.73
CA SER A 219 15.01 -8.38 3.38
C SER A 219 13.67 -8.26 4.11
N LEU A 220 13.16 -7.03 4.22
CA LEU A 220 11.84 -6.77 4.75
C LEU A 220 10.76 -7.50 3.93
N ASP A 221 10.93 -7.57 2.61
CA ASP A 221 10.03 -8.30 1.72
C ASP A 221 9.94 -9.79 2.08
N ALA A 222 11.10 -10.43 2.33
CA ALA A 222 11.15 -11.86 2.67
C ALA A 222 10.41 -12.15 3.99
N VAL A 223 10.63 -11.32 4.99
CA VAL A 223 9.97 -11.46 6.31
C VAL A 223 8.48 -11.22 6.20
N LEU A 224 8.04 -10.14 5.55
CA LEU A 224 6.61 -9.85 5.37
C LEU A 224 5.90 -10.87 4.48
N ALA A 225 6.57 -11.39 3.44
CA ALA A 225 6.02 -12.46 2.62
C ALA A 225 5.86 -13.77 3.42
N ALA A 226 6.79 -14.09 4.33
CA ALA A 226 6.66 -15.23 5.22
C ALA A 226 5.51 -15.01 6.22
N TYR A 227 5.42 -13.82 6.84
CA TYR A 227 4.32 -13.45 7.73
C TYR A 227 2.95 -13.55 7.03
N ALA A 228 2.85 -13.08 5.79
CA ALA A 228 1.62 -13.17 5.03
C ALA A 228 1.16 -14.62 4.77
N ARG A 229 2.10 -15.55 4.67
CA ARG A 229 1.79 -16.99 4.45
C ARG A 229 1.35 -17.73 5.70
N CYS A 230 1.95 -17.44 6.85
CA CYS A 230 1.67 -18.20 8.07
C CYS A 230 0.58 -17.57 8.95
N CYS A 231 0.53 -16.25 8.97
CA CYS A 231 0.06 -15.59 10.18
C CYS A 231 -0.92 -14.43 9.90
N LEU A 232 -1.02 -13.96 8.66
CA LEU A 232 -1.88 -12.86 8.26
C LEU A 232 -3.19 -13.36 7.64
N SER A 233 -4.31 -12.93 8.19
CA SER A 233 -5.65 -13.15 7.63
C SER A 233 -6.45 -11.84 7.60
N PRO A 234 -7.58 -11.78 6.90
CA PRO A 234 -8.45 -10.60 6.91
C PRO A 234 -8.87 -10.15 8.30
N ALA A 235 -9.08 -11.07 9.22
CA ALA A 235 -9.51 -10.83 10.59
C ALA A 235 -8.36 -10.66 11.59
N THR A 236 -7.11 -10.70 11.15
CA THR A 236 -5.98 -10.61 12.08
C THR A 236 -5.87 -9.22 12.67
N GLU A 237 -6.04 -9.13 13.97
CA GLU A 237 -5.74 -7.98 14.80
C GLU A 237 -4.53 -8.27 15.67
N SER A 238 -3.70 -7.29 15.90
CA SER A 238 -2.49 -7.45 16.71
C SER A 238 -2.13 -6.14 17.40
N SER A 239 -1.56 -6.24 18.60
CA SER A 239 -0.84 -5.09 19.12
C SER A 239 0.45 -4.88 18.33
N PRO A 240 0.96 -3.64 18.26
CA PRO A 240 2.21 -3.36 17.53
C PRO A 240 3.40 -4.17 18.06
N LEU A 241 3.48 -4.39 19.37
CA LEU A 241 4.53 -5.23 19.97
C LEU A 241 4.37 -6.71 19.60
N ALA A 242 3.14 -7.25 19.60
CA ALA A 242 2.89 -8.63 19.21
C ALA A 242 3.22 -8.83 17.71
N PHE A 243 2.94 -7.85 16.87
CA PHE A 243 3.32 -7.88 15.45
C PHE A 243 4.85 -7.88 15.29
N ALA A 244 5.57 -7.00 16.00
CA ALA A 244 7.04 -7.00 15.99
C ALA A 244 7.63 -8.36 16.39
N ARG A 245 7.10 -8.96 17.47
CA ARG A 245 7.50 -10.32 17.92
C ARG A 245 7.20 -11.41 16.89
N ALA A 246 6.06 -11.33 16.21
CA ALA A 246 5.73 -12.28 15.16
C ALA A 246 6.70 -12.19 13.96
N LEU A 247 7.16 -10.98 13.62
CA LEU A 247 8.22 -10.81 12.62
C LEU A 247 9.58 -11.35 13.12
N ASP A 248 9.88 -11.20 14.40
CA ASP A 248 11.09 -11.76 15.01
C ASP A 248 11.09 -13.29 15.06
N GLN A 249 9.93 -13.93 15.21
CA GLN A 249 9.83 -15.40 15.10
C GLN A 249 10.21 -15.89 13.70
N ILE A 250 9.98 -15.09 12.67
CA ILE A 250 10.36 -15.40 11.29
C ILE A 250 11.83 -15.09 11.03
N ASP A 251 12.32 -13.95 11.51
CA ASP A 251 13.71 -13.50 11.34
C ASP A 251 14.69 -14.26 12.27
N GLY A 252 14.23 -14.65 13.45
CA GLY A 252 15.00 -15.41 14.44
C GLY A 252 16.05 -14.59 15.22
N GLN A 253 16.07 -13.24 15.10
CA GLN A 253 17.15 -12.40 15.65
C GLN A 253 16.70 -11.30 16.63
N GLY A 254 15.41 -11.18 16.93
CA GLY A 254 14.89 -10.17 17.86
C GLY A 254 15.06 -8.71 17.38
N LEU A 255 15.17 -8.51 16.06
CA LEU A 255 15.41 -7.21 15.45
C LEU A 255 14.22 -6.27 15.64
N PHE A 256 13.02 -6.78 15.33
CA PHE A 256 11.82 -5.94 15.23
C PHE A 256 11.32 -5.49 16.60
N GLU A 257 11.35 -6.34 17.61
CA GLU A 257 10.99 -5.97 19.00
C GLU A 257 11.98 -4.94 19.55
N ARG A 258 13.26 -5.12 19.34
CA ARG A 258 14.28 -4.16 19.79
C ARG A 258 14.07 -2.80 19.15
N LEU A 259 14.01 -2.73 17.83
CA LEU A 259 13.76 -1.47 17.11
C LEU A 259 12.40 -0.86 17.49
N TYR A 260 11.36 -1.70 17.73
CA TYR A 260 10.06 -1.22 18.18
C TYR A 260 10.16 -0.50 19.52
N ARG A 261 10.82 -1.09 20.52
CA ARG A 261 10.97 -0.49 21.85
C ARG A 261 11.70 0.83 21.79
N GLU A 262 12.79 0.89 21.01
CA GLU A 262 13.56 2.11 20.79
C GLU A 262 12.72 3.21 20.12
N ALA A 263 12.06 2.89 19.00
CA ALA A 263 11.25 3.85 18.24
C ALA A 263 10.00 4.32 19.01
N ALA A 264 9.28 3.38 19.65
CA ALA A 264 8.05 3.71 20.37
C ALA A 264 8.30 4.69 21.53
N ALA A 265 9.41 4.52 22.27
CA ALA A 265 9.80 5.36 23.38
C ALA A 265 10.47 6.67 22.95
N ALA A 266 10.93 6.79 21.69
CA ALA A 266 11.66 7.94 21.23
C ALA A 266 10.84 9.23 21.24
N THR A 267 11.37 10.27 21.83
CA THR A 267 10.77 11.63 21.86
C THR A 267 11.33 12.54 20.75
N ALA A 268 12.45 12.15 20.14
CA ALA A 268 13.02 12.79 18.97
C ALA A 268 12.68 12.01 17.68
N PHE A 269 12.87 12.63 16.53
CA PHE A 269 12.83 11.92 15.25
C PHE A 269 14.04 10.96 15.15
N PRO A 270 13.88 9.74 14.59
CA PRO A 270 14.96 8.77 14.49
C PRO A 270 16.21 9.35 13.81
N ASP A 271 17.40 9.05 14.36
CA ASP A 271 18.65 9.34 13.68
C ASP A 271 18.83 8.39 12.50
N LEU A 272 19.02 8.95 11.33
CA LEU A 272 19.24 8.23 10.08
C LEU A 272 20.67 8.36 9.54
N SER A 273 21.59 8.92 10.31
CA SER A 273 22.97 9.18 9.87
C SER A 273 23.66 7.89 9.40
N ALA A 274 23.56 6.81 10.17
CA ALA A 274 24.11 5.51 9.80
C ALA A 274 23.44 4.92 8.55
N ALA A 275 22.11 5.03 8.44
CA ALA A 275 21.36 4.58 7.27
C ALA A 275 21.77 5.35 6.00
N TYR A 276 21.94 6.67 6.12
CA TYR A 276 22.38 7.52 5.01
C TYR A 276 23.81 7.19 4.58
N ALA A 277 24.72 6.99 5.54
CA ALA A 277 26.09 6.55 5.23
C ALA A 277 26.09 5.21 4.47
N THR A 278 25.36 4.21 4.97
CA THR A 278 25.23 2.87 4.35
C THR A 278 24.64 2.95 2.94
N LEU A 279 23.67 3.82 2.72
CA LEU A 279 23.02 4.04 1.43
C LEU A 279 23.80 5.00 0.51
N GLY A 280 24.89 5.60 0.97
CA GLY A 280 25.62 6.62 0.23
C GLY A 280 24.77 7.85 -0.10
N LEU A 281 23.91 8.26 0.83
CA LEU A 281 23.07 9.44 0.72
C LEU A 281 23.69 10.61 1.48
N SER A 282 23.75 11.79 0.86
CA SER A 282 24.23 12.99 1.50
C SER A 282 23.39 14.20 1.17
N LYS A 283 23.12 15.04 2.17
CA LYS A 283 22.40 16.30 1.96
C LYS A 283 23.35 17.37 1.45
N THR A 284 22.94 18.06 0.41
CA THR A 284 23.64 19.21 -0.16
C THR A 284 22.69 20.41 -0.23
N ALA A 285 23.23 21.59 -0.60
CA ALA A 285 22.42 22.78 -0.82
C ALA A 285 21.35 22.54 -1.93
N ASP A 286 21.69 21.72 -2.94
CA ASP A 286 20.82 21.41 -4.09
C ASP A 286 19.88 20.22 -3.84
N GLY A 287 19.85 19.65 -2.62
CA GLY A 287 19.00 18.54 -2.24
C GLY A 287 19.75 17.26 -1.88
N LEU A 288 19.13 16.09 -2.13
CA LEU A 288 19.73 14.80 -1.83
C LEU A 288 20.64 14.33 -2.96
N ARG A 289 21.92 14.11 -2.64
CA ARG A 289 22.89 13.48 -3.54
C ARG A 289 23.01 12.00 -3.22
N LEU A 290 22.99 11.17 -4.25
CA LEU A 290 23.21 9.73 -4.19
C LEU A 290 24.63 9.43 -4.67
N SER A 291 25.44 8.75 -3.85
CA SER A 291 26.77 8.28 -4.23
C SER A 291 26.67 7.33 -5.43
N ARG A 292 27.69 7.33 -6.27
CA ARG A 292 27.88 6.38 -7.37
C ARG A 292 28.77 5.20 -6.98
N ASP A 293 29.25 5.15 -5.73
CA ASP A 293 30.05 4.04 -5.24
C ASP A 293 29.26 2.74 -5.33
N ASP A 294 29.93 1.65 -5.74
CA ASP A 294 29.28 0.40 -6.12
C ASP A 294 28.44 -0.20 -4.97
N ALA A 295 28.99 -0.33 -3.78
CA ALA A 295 28.28 -0.99 -2.69
C ALA A 295 27.01 -0.23 -2.24
N PRO A 296 27.05 1.10 -1.98
CA PRO A 296 25.83 1.85 -1.70
C PRO A 296 24.84 1.87 -2.87
N ALA A 297 25.33 1.96 -4.13
CA ALA A 297 24.47 1.95 -5.31
C ALA A 297 23.77 0.61 -5.50
N GLN A 298 24.47 -0.51 -5.32
CA GLN A 298 23.89 -1.86 -5.35
C GLN A 298 22.85 -2.07 -4.24
N LEU A 299 23.13 -1.57 -3.03
CA LEU A 299 22.17 -1.66 -1.93
C LEU A 299 20.87 -0.87 -2.22
N ARG A 300 21.01 0.38 -2.71
CA ARG A 300 19.84 1.16 -3.13
C ARG A 300 19.08 0.45 -4.25
N ALA A 301 19.78 -0.10 -5.23
CA ALA A 301 19.19 -0.88 -6.31
C ALA A 301 18.45 -2.12 -5.78
N ALA A 302 19.04 -2.86 -4.84
CA ALA A 302 18.41 -4.02 -4.21
C ALA A 302 17.11 -3.66 -3.45
N ILE A 303 16.95 -2.40 -3.02
CA ILE A 303 15.72 -1.91 -2.38
C ILE A 303 14.70 -1.42 -3.43
N THR A 304 15.12 -0.66 -4.44
CA THR A 304 14.22 0.08 -5.33
C THR A 304 14.07 -0.50 -6.74
N HIS A 305 14.76 -1.59 -7.07
CA HIS A 305 14.55 -2.30 -8.32
C HIS A 305 13.78 -3.61 -8.06
N PRO A 306 13.00 -4.09 -9.04
CA PRO A 306 12.36 -5.39 -8.92
C PRO A 306 13.44 -6.45 -8.69
N THR A 307 13.20 -7.37 -7.76
CA THR A 307 14.11 -8.48 -7.52
C THR A 307 14.29 -9.25 -8.83
N LEU A 308 15.42 -9.02 -9.51
CA LEU A 308 15.79 -9.79 -10.68
C LEU A 308 15.78 -11.25 -10.27
N ARG A 309 15.09 -12.08 -11.02
CA ARG A 309 14.97 -13.51 -10.81
C ARG A 309 16.33 -14.09 -10.38
N SER A 310 16.42 -14.67 -9.20
CA SER A 310 17.44 -15.67 -8.95
C SER A 310 17.29 -16.73 -10.06
N ARG A 311 18.35 -16.96 -10.80
CA ARG A 311 18.41 -17.90 -11.91
C ARG A 311 17.86 -19.25 -11.43
N SER A 312 16.90 -19.74 -12.21
CA SER A 312 16.59 -21.15 -12.46
C SER A 312 16.88 -22.14 -11.33
N GLU A 313 15.83 -22.60 -10.64
CA GLU A 313 15.74 -24.01 -10.32
C GLU A 313 15.64 -24.78 -11.66
N PRO A 314 16.51 -25.77 -11.90
CA PRO A 314 16.32 -26.66 -13.03
C PRO A 314 15.05 -27.46 -12.79
N ALA A 315 14.20 -27.56 -13.82
CA ALA A 315 13.07 -28.46 -13.86
C ALA A 315 13.56 -29.89 -13.50
N LYS A 316 12.95 -30.46 -12.47
CA LYS A 316 12.93 -31.90 -12.25
C LYS A 316 11.55 -32.43 -12.53
#